data_d3450b81d50ec558466c6afbb00f2da4
#
_entry.id   d3450b81d50ec558466c6afbb00f2da4
#
_cell.length_a   1.000
_cell.length_b   1.000
_cell.length_c   1.000
_cell.angle_alpha   90.00
_cell.angle_beta   90.00
_cell.angle_gamma   90.00
#
_symmetry.space_group_name_H-M   'P 1'
#
loop_
_entity.id
_entity.type
_entity.pdbx_description
1 polymer ?
#
loop_
_entity_poly.entity_id
_entity_poly.type
_entity_poly.pdbx_seq_one_letter_code
_entity_poly.pdbx_strand_id
1 'polypeptide(L)'
;MLLDTSGLLCYLHQNEPQHQEAVQLLNNASHRSLTHSYVLAELVALALIRRFPRPAVLAFVMDLLDNPDVETVWVDEQLHREAMKLLNDRQDKTYSLCDAVSFVLMRQRGMTEALTTDRHFEQEGFVRLLQPAT
;
A
#
# COMPACT_ATOMS: atom_id res chain seq x y z
N MET A 1 -9.77 -1.82 3.15
CA MET A 1 -8.76 -2.20 2.11
C MET A 1 -7.36 -1.86 2.57
N LEU A 2 -6.39 -2.60 2.12
CA LEU A 2 -4.98 -2.30 2.34
C LEU A 2 -4.55 -1.19 1.38
N LEU A 3 -3.88 -0.16 1.88
CA LEU A 3 -3.33 0.91 1.04
C LEU A 3 -1.86 0.59 0.76
N ASP A 4 -1.58 0.24 -0.49
CA ASP A 4 -0.23 -0.06 -0.96
C ASP A 4 0.44 1.20 -1.54
N THR A 5 1.75 1.18 -1.61
CA THR A 5 2.54 2.29 -2.13
C THR A 5 2.09 2.74 -3.52
N SER A 6 1.89 1.80 -4.45
CA SER A 6 1.47 2.13 -5.81
C SER A 6 0.09 2.79 -5.84
N GLY A 7 -0.83 2.33 -4.99
CA GLY A 7 -2.15 2.93 -4.87
C GLY A 7 -2.11 4.36 -4.34
N LEU A 8 -1.27 4.59 -3.33
CA LEU A 8 -1.10 5.92 -2.77
C LEU A 8 -0.41 6.87 -3.77
N LEU A 9 0.53 6.38 -4.57
CA LEU A 9 1.13 7.17 -5.64
C LEU A 9 0.10 7.55 -6.70
N CYS A 10 -0.79 6.64 -7.07
CA CYS A 10 -1.89 6.95 -7.98
C CYS A 10 -2.82 8.03 -7.41
N TYR A 11 -3.08 7.97 -6.11
CA TYR A 11 -3.89 8.98 -5.44
C TYR A 11 -3.21 10.36 -5.46
N LEU A 12 -1.90 10.40 -5.24
CA LEU A 12 -1.14 11.66 -5.17
C LEU A 12 -0.91 12.30 -6.53
N HIS A 13 -0.72 11.50 -7.58
CA HIS A 13 -0.22 12.02 -8.86
C HIS A 13 -1.33 12.05 -9.91
N GLN A 14 -1.75 13.25 -10.29
CA GLN A 14 -2.85 13.47 -11.24
C GLN A 14 -2.61 12.86 -12.62
N ASN A 15 -1.35 12.68 -13.01
CA ASN A 15 -1.00 12.15 -14.34
C ASN A 15 -0.97 10.62 -14.37
N GLU A 16 -1.13 9.94 -13.23
CA GLU A 16 -1.21 8.48 -13.24
C GLU A 16 -2.53 8.03 -13.89
N PRO A 17 -2.49 6.99 -14.76
CA PRO A 17 -3.69 6.53 -15.44
C PRO A 17 -4.84 6.14 -14.50
N GLN A 18 -4.53 5.58 -13.33
CA GLN A 18 -5.52 5.16 -12.36
C GLN A 18 -5.79 6.20 -11.27
N HIS A 19 -5.37 7.47 -11.47
CA HIS A 19 -5.53 8.51 -10.45
C HIS A 19 -7.00 8.70 -10.04
N GLN A 20 -7.91 8.87 -10.99
CA GLN A 20 -9.32 9.10 -10.69
C GLN A 20 -9.95 7.93 -9.96
N GLU A 21 -9.62 6.72 -10.37
CA GLU A 21 -10.12 5.51 -9.73
C GLU A 21 -9.60 5.41 -8.29
N ALA A 22 -8.33 5.69 -8.06
CA ALA A 22 -7.74 5.68 -6.73
C ALA A 22 -8.40 6.71 -5.81
N VAL A 23 -8.67 7.92 -6.33
CA VAL A 23 -9.34 8.98 -5.58
C VAL A 23 -10.76 8.53 -5.19
N GLN A 24 -11.50 7.96 -6.14
CA GLN A 24 -12.86 7.49 -5.86
C GLN A 24 -12.87 6.38 -4.82
N LEU A 25 -11.98 5.39 -4.97
CA LEU A 25 -11.94 4.25 -4.06
C LEU A 25 -11.57 4.68 -2.64
N LEU A 26 -10.58 5.54 -2.49
CA LEU A 26 -10.15 5.98 -1.16
C LEU A 26 -11.18 6.90 -0.51
N ASN A 27 -11.77 7.83 -1.27
CA ASN A 27 -12.73 8.80 -0.73
C ASN A 27 -14.09 8.18 -0.46
N ASN A 28 -14.47 7.12 -1.18
CA ASN A 28 -15.76 6.45 -1.04
C ASN A 28 -15.69 5.19 -0.17
N ALA A 29 -14.52 4.91 0.43
CA ALA A 29 -14.36 3.75 1.27
C ALA A 29 -15.30 3.84 2.48
N SER A 30 -16.26 2.92 2.55
CA SER A 30 -17.18 2.81 3.69
C SER A 30 -16.54 2.09 4.87
N HIS A 31 -15.33 1.57 4.70
CA HIS A 31 -14.61 0.79 5.70
C HIS A 31 -13.29 1.46 6.04
N ARG A 32 -12.78 1.16 7.24
CA ARG A 32 -11.45 1.61 7.61
C ARG A 32 -10.42 1.03 6.65
N SER A 33 -9.50 1.89 6.23
CA SER A 33 -8.35 1.49 5.44
C SER A 33 -7.19 1.14 6.37
N LEU A 34 -6.29 0.30 5.89
CA LEU A 34 -5.13 -0.16 6.64
C LEU A 34 -3.87 0.10 5.84
N THR A 35 -2.86 0.65 6.48
CA THR A 35 -1.53 0.73 5.90
C THR A 35 -0.48 0.41 6.97
N HIS A 36 0.78 0.49 6.63
CA HIS A 36 1.85 0.21 7.59
C HIS A 36 3.09 1.06 7.32
N SER A 37 3.98 1.10 8.30
CA SER A 37 5.14 1.99 8.28
C SER A 37 6.10 1.73 7.11
N TYR A 38 6.18 0.49 6.59
CA TYR A 38 7.03 0.21 5.42
C TYR A 38 6.44 0.79 4.13
N VAL A 39 5.11 0.77 3.98
CA VAL A 39 4.45 1.46 2.86
C VAL A 39 4.73 2.96 2.92
N LEU A 40 4.61 3.56 4.09
CA LEU A 40 4.86 5.01 4.23
C LEU A 40 6.31 5.37 3.93
N ALA A 41 7.26 4.55 4.39
CA ALA A 41 8.68 4.76 4.08
C ALA A 41 8.97 4.65 2.59
N GLU A 42 8.42 3.61 1.94
CA GLU A 42 8.58 3.42 0.51
C GLU A 42 7.93 4.55 -0.29
N LEU A 43 6.74 4.99 0.13
CA LEU A 43 6.03 6.09 -0.51
C LEU A 43 6.86 7.38 -0.52
N VAL A 44 7.42 7.76 0.63
CA VAL A 44 8.25 8.96 0.73
C VAL A 44 9.49 8.82 -0.17
N ALA A 45 10.15 7.66 -0.14
CA ALA A 45 11.35 7.43 -0.95
C ALA A 45 11.06 7.51 -2.45
N LEU A 46 10.01 6.83 -2.92
CA LEU A 46 9.65 6.82 -4.34
C LEU A 46 9.15 8.19 -4.83
N ALA A 47 8.36 8.87 -4.02
CA ALA A 47 7.84 10.19 -4.39
C ALA A 47 8.98 11.20 -4.55
N LEU A 48 9.99 11.16 -3.68
CA LEU A 48 11.16 12.02 -3.79
C LEU A 48 12.01 11.68 -5.02
N ILE A 49 12.20 10.39 -5.32
CA ILE A 49 12.92 9.96 -6.53
C ILE A 49 12.19 10.43 -7.79
N ARG A 50 10.86 10.38 -7.80
CA ARG A 50 10.04 10.84 -8.92
C ARG A 50 9.86 12.35 -8.95
N ARG A 51 10.54 13.07 -8.08
CA ARG A 51 10.55 14.53 -8.00
C ARG A 51 9.19 15.16 -7.69
N PHE A 52 8.37 14.48 -6.90
CA PHE A 52 7.17 15.11 -6.36
C PHE A 52 7.59 16.22 -5.40
N PRO A 53 6.80 17.31 -5.29
CA PRO A 53 7.12 18.37 -4.35
C PRO A 53 7.20 17.83 -2.92
N ARG A 54 8.37 17.97 -2.30
CA ARG A 54 8.61 17.42 -0.98
C ARG A 54 7.58 17.87 0.07
N PRO A 55 7.23 19.18 0.16
CA PRO A 55 6.25 19.61 1.17
C PRO A 55 4.90 18.93 1.00
N ALA A 56 4.45 18.73 -0.24
CA ALA A 56 3.17 18.08 -0.51
C ALA A 56 3.17 16.60 -0.09
N VAL A 57 4.27 15.88 -0.37
CA VAL A 57 4.40 14.47 0.01
C VAL A 57 4.39 14.32 1.53
N LEU A 58 5.16 15.16 2.23
CA LEU A 58 5.24 15.09 3.69
C LEU A 58 3.91 15.46 4.33
N ALA A 59 3.22 16.47 3.81
CA ALA A 59 1.90 16.84 4.29
C ALA A 59 0.89 15.71 4.11
N PHE A 60 0.92 15.04 2.96
CA PHE A 60 0.05 13.91 2.69
C PHE A 60 0.26 12.78 3.69
N VAL A 61 1.52 12.42 3.97
CA VAL A 61 1.83 11.35 4.92
C VAL A 61 1.38 11.72 6.32
N MET A 62 1.59 12.97 6.75
CA MET A 62 1.13 13.44 8.05
C MET A 62 -0.41 13.39 8.15
N ASP A 63 -1.10 13.83 7.10
CA ASP A 63 -2.56 13.76 7.05
C ASP A 63 -3.06 12.31 7.13
N LEU A 64 -2.38 11.41 6.44
CA LEU A 64 -2.73 9.98 6.46
C LEU A 64 -2.58 9.40 7.86
N LEU A 65 -1.48 9.75 8.56
CA LEU A 65 -1.24 9.30 9.94
C LEU A 65 -2.30 9.82 10.91
N ASP A 66 -2.84 11.00 10.67
CA ASP A 66 -3.83 11.64 11.53
C ASP A 66 -5.28 11.30 11.13
N ASN A 67 -5.46 10.61 10.00
CA ASN A 67 -6.81 10.29 9.50
C ASN A 67 -7.43 9.17 10.32
N PRO A 68 -8.58 9.43 10.99
CA PRO A 68 -9.22 8.41 11.83
C PRO A 68 -9.78 7.20 11.03
N ASP A 69 -9.96 7.36 9.72
CA ASP A 69 -10.46 6.29 8.86
C ASP A 69 -9.33 5.40 8.32
N VAL A 70 -8.10 5.72 8.64
CA VAL A 70 -6.92 4.95 8.24
C VAL A 70 -6.19 4.46 9.48
N GLU A 71 -6.08 3.14 9.60
CA GLU A 71 -5.25 2.56 10.64
C GLU A 71 -3.83 2.40 10.10
N THR A 72 -2.84 2.94 10.81
CA THR A 72 -1.43 2.73 10.48
C THR A 72 -0.84 1.74 11.46
N VAL A 73 -0.37 0.60 10.94
CA VAL A 73 0.35 -0.39 11.73
C VAL A 73 1.84 -0.08 11.67
N TRP A 74 2.45 0.09 12.84
CA TRP A 74 3.90 0.23 12.94
C TRP A 74 4.53 -1.15 12.96
N VAL A 75 5.39 -1.41 11.97
CA VAL A 75 5.99 -2.75 11.81
C VAL A 75 6.96 -2.97 12.95
N ASP A 76 6.65 -3.93 13.82
CA ASP A 76 7.53 -4.35 14.90
C ASP A 76 8.41 -5.53 14.45
N GLU A 77 9.28 -5.99 15.34
CA GLU A 77 10.20 -7.08 15.03
C GLU A 77 9.43 -8.36 14.68
N GLN A 78 8.36 -8.67 15.40
CA GLN A 78 7.60 -9.91 15.15
C GLN A 78 6.98 -9.89 13.75
N LEU A 79 6.34 -8.80 13.37
CA LEU A 79 5.73 -8.65 12.04
C LEU A 79 6.79 -8.69 10.94
N HIS A 80 7.93 -8.04 11.16
CA HIS A 80 9.06 -8.07 10.24
C HIS A 80 9.53 -9.51 10.01
N ARG A 81 9.70 -10.29 11.10
CA ARG A 81 10.14 -11.67 10.99
C ARG A 81 9.14 -12.57 10.30
N GLU A 82 7.84 -12.38 10.55
CA GLU A 82 6.78 -13.11 9.86
C GLU A 82 6.81 -12.82 8.35
N ALA A 83 7.03 -11.55 7.97
CA ALA A 83 7.17 -11.17 6.57
C ALA A 83 8.40 -11.80 5.92
N MET A 84 9.52 -11.84 6.63
CA MET A 84 10.73 -12.51 6.14
C MET A 84 10.50 -14.00 5.92
N LYS A 85 9.75 -14.65 6.82
CA LYS A 85 9.38 -16.05 6.66
C LYS A 85 8.53 -16.26 5.40
N LEU A 86 7.58 -15.37 5.13
CA LEU A 86 6.77 -15.44 3.93
C LEU A 86 7.64 -15.32 2.67
N LEU A 87 8.58 -14.39 2.66
CA LEU A 87 9.52 -14.24 1.54
C LEU A 87 10.33 -15.53 1.33
N ASN A 88 10.80 -16.13 2.40
CA ASN A 88 11.56 -17.39 2.33
C ASN A 88 10.70 -18.53 1.77
N ASP A 89 9.41 -18.57 2.11
CA ASP A 89 8.47 -19.57 1.61
C ASP A 89 8.02 -19.31 0.17
N ARG A 90 8.35 -18.14 -0.39
CA ARG A 90 7.95 -17.70 -1.74
C ARG A 90 9.16 -17.31 -2.59
N GLN A 91 10.23 -18.10 -2.53
CA GLN A 91 11.47 -17.77 -3.25
C GLN A 91 11.32 -17.74 -4.77
N ASP A 92 10.26 -18.36 -5.30
CA ASP A 92 9.91 -18.30 -6.72
C ASP A 92 9.24 -16.97 -7.12
N LYS A 93 8.88 -16.13 -6.15
CA LYS A 93 8.25 -14.83 -6.38
C LYS A 93 9.27 -13.69 -6.21
N THR A 94 8.90 -12.53 -6.74
CA THR A 94 9.74 -11.32 -6.66
C THR A 94 9.15 -10.31 -5.66
N TYR A 95 8.46 -10.80 -4.64
CA TYR A 95 7.86 -9.95 -3.61
C TYR A 95 8.92 -9.12 -2.88
N SER A 96 8.60 -7.87 -2.60
CA SER A 96 9.40 -7.06 -1.70
C SER A 96 9.04 -7.38 -0.24
N LEU A 97 9.89 -6.93 0.68
CA LEU A 97 9.58 -7.02 2.11
C LEU A 97 8.31 -6.22 2.45
N CYS A 98 8.13 -5.07 1.82
CA CYS A 98 6.92 -4.26 1.97
C CYS A 98 5.68 -5.04 1.55
N ASP A 99 5.73 -5.74 0.39
CA ASP A 99 4.65 -6.62 -0.06
C ASP A 99 4.34 -7.70 0.99
N ALA A 100 5.38 -8.34 1.49
CA ALA A 100 5.21 -9.43 2.45
C ALA A 100 4.56 -8.96 3.74
N VAL A 101 4.93 -7.79 4.25
CA VAL A 101 4.27 -7.20 5.43
C VAL A 101 2.78 -6.97 5.14
N SER A 102 2.47 -6.42 3.96
CA SER A 102 1.07 -6.22 3.56
C SER A 102 0.30 -7.54 3.55
N PHE A 103 0.88 -8.60 2.98
CA PHE A 103 0.21 -9.90 2.89
C PHE A 103 -0.04 -10.51 4.27
N VAL A 104 0.93 -10.44 5.17
CA VAL A 104 0.77 -10.93 6.54
C VAL A 104 -0.37 -10.18 7.23
N LEU A 105 -0.37 -8.86 7.16
CA LEU A 105 -1.40 -8.03 7.78
C LEU A 105 -2.79 -8.31 7.21
N MET A 106 -2.90 -8.43 5.89
CA MET A 106 -4.18 -8.69 5.25
C MET A 106 -4.77 -10.02 5.73
N ARG A 107 -3.94 -11.06 5.84
CA ARG A 107 -4.41 -12.35 6.36
C ARG A 107 -4.81 -12.27 7.81
N GLN A 108 -4.04 -11.59 8.64
CA GLN A 108 -4.38 -11.41 10.07
C GLN A 108 -5.71 -10.68 10.26
N ARG A 109 -6.04 -9.77 9.37
CA ARG A 109 -7.26 -8.94 9.47
C ARG A 109 -8.42 -9.48 8.65
N GLY A 110 -8.25 -10.61 7.94
CA GLY A 110 -9.29 -11.14 7.05
C GLY A 110 -9.61 -10.19 5.89
N MET A 111 -8.63 -9.42 5.44
CA MET A 111 -8.79 -8.41 4.41
C MET A 111 -8.41 -9.01 3.05
N THR A 112 -9.23 -8.78 2.03
CA THR A 112 -9.04 -9.40 0.71
C THR A 112 -8.70 -8.41 -0.39
N GLU A 113 -8.91 -7.11 -0.18
CA GLU A 113 -8.77 -6.10 -1.22
C GLU A 113 -7.64 -5.13 -0.89
N ALA A 114 -6.87 -4.74 -1.93
CA ALA A 114 -5.80 -3.76 -1.78
C ALA A 114 -5.89 -2.68 -2.85
N LEU A 115 -5.69 -1.44 -2.43
CA LEU A 115 -5.53 -0.31 -3.33
C LEU A 115 -4.10 -0.34 -3.88
N THR A 116 -3.93 -1.04 -4.98
CA THR A 116 -2.63 -1.33 -5.58
C THR A 116 -2.74 -1.56 -7.08
N THR A 117 -1.68 -1.23 -7.80
CA THR A 117 -1.51 -1.60 -9.21
C THR A 117 -0.63 -2.85 -9.37
N ASP A 118 -0.12 -3.39 -8.26
CA ASP A 118 0.90 -4.43 -8.26
C ASP A 118 0.28 -5.82 -8.39
N ARG A 119 0.73 -6.56 -9.40
CA ARG A 119 0.29 -7.93 -9.68
C ARG A 119 0.67 -8.92 -8.58
N HIS A 120 1.66 -8.59 -7.74
CA HIS A 120 2.07 -9.46 -6.63
C HIS A 120 0.89 -9.75 -5.70
N PHE A 121 -0.03 -8.81 -5.50
CA PHE A 121 -1.21 -9.01 -4.67
C PHE A 121 -2.13 -10.09 -5.25
N GLU A 122 -2.32 -10.09 -6.57
CA GLU A 122 -3.09 -11.14 -7.24
C GLU A 122 -2.40 -12.49 -7.14
N GLN A 123 -1.07 -12.52 -7.29
CA GLN A 123 -0.30 -13.76 -7.16
C GLN A 123 -0.44 -14.38 -5.78
N GLU A 124 -0.62 -13.55 -4.76
CA GLU A 124 -0.79 -14.02 -3.37
C GLU A 124 -2.26 -14.27 -3.00
N GLY A 125 -3.18 -14.12 -3.94
CA GLY A 125 -4.58 -14.46 -3.76
C GLY A 125 -5.49 -13.31 -3.32
N PHE A 126 -5.01 -12.07 -3.41
CA PHE A 126 -5.78 -10.88 -3.05
C PHE A 126 -6.35 -10.18 -4.29
N VAL A 127 -7.30 -9.29 -4.08
CA VAL A 127 -7.89 -8.50 -5.16
C VAL A 127 -7.11 -7.21 -5.34
N ARG A 128 -6.59 -7.01 -6.54
CA ARG A 128 -5.93 -5.78 -6.95
C ARG A 128 -6.99 -4.81 -7.48
N LEU A 129 -7.27 -3.74 -6.73
CA LEU A 129 -8.36 -2.83 -7.08
C LEU A 129 -8.05 -1.92 -8.26
N LEU A 130 -6.79 -1.57 -8.48
CA LEU A 130 -6.39 -0.70 -9.58
C LEU A 130 -5.84 -1.52 -10.74
N GLN A 131 -6.75 -1.95 -11.62
CA GLN A 131 -6.37 -2.69 -12.81
C GLN A 131 -5.81 -1.76 -13.87
N PRO A 132 -4.80 -2.19 -14.65
CA PRO A 132 -4.34 -1.40 -15.78
C PRO A 132 -5.45 -1.24 -16.81
N ALA A 133 -5.47 -0.10 -17.50
CA ALA A 133 -6.38 0.12 -18.62
C ALA A 133 -6.04 -0.89 -19.73
N THR A 134 -7.06 -1.57 -20.23
CA THR A 134 -6.91 -2.50 -21.36
C THR A 134 -7.07 -1.76 -22.68
#